data_01045df3457be2998b08ec115b3a4d2f
#
_entry.id   01045df3457be2998b08ec115b3a4d2f
#
_cell.length_a   1.000
_cell.length_b   1.000
_cell.length_c   1.000
_cell.angle_alpha   90.00
_cell.angle_beta   90.00
_cell.angle_gamma   90.00
#
_symmetry.space_group_name_H-M   'P 1'
#
loop_
_entity.id
_entity.type
_entity.pdbx_description
1 polymer ?
#
loop_
_entity_poly.entity_id
_entity_poly.type
_entity_poly.pdbx_seq_one_letter_code
_entity_poly.pdbx_strand_id
1 'polypeptide(L)'
;MKVFLDTNIILDLLLERDGYKDSALIFQMQEEGKLQICVSLLTMVNVAYVYKKTVGNNMAAANLKYLSSLVEVLPMNGEQLQQALLMEGKDFEDILQCVCAADGACDYLITRNDKHFNINKGLAKKMLLPKIMSPSSFVSSEN
;
A
#
# COMPACT_ATOMS: atom_id res chain seq x y z
N MET A 1 -3.72 11.14 10.02
CA MET A 1 -3.01 10.93 8.75
C MET A 1 -3.19 9.49 8.32
N LYS A 2 -3.63 9.26 7.09
CA LYS A 2 -3.82 7.92 6.52
C LYS A 2 -2.72 7.63 5.51
N VAL A 3 -2.08 6.48 5.66
CA VAL A 3 -0.92 6.07 4.86
C VAL A 3 -1.22 4.73 4.21
N PHE A 4 -1.28 4.73 2.89
CA PHE A 4 -1.52 3.52 2.10
C PHE A 4 -0.18 2.84 1.80
N LEU A 5 -0.09 1.54 2.07
CA LEU A 5 1.11 0.75 1.79
C LEU A 5 0.88 -0.17 0.58
N ASP A 6 1.79 -0.10 -0.38
CA ASP A 6 1.83 -1.02 -1.52
C ASP A 6 2.24 -2.42 -1.06
N THR A 7 1.89 -3.42 -1.86
CA THR A 7 2.12 -4.85 -1.58
C THR A 7 3.54 -5.16 -1.12
N ASN A 8 4.55 -4.65 -1.83
CA ASN A 8 5.95 -4.94 -1.51
C ASN A 8 6.41 -4.36 -0.17
N ILE A 9 5.79 -3.29 0.31
CA ILE A 9 6.11 -2.73 1.63
C ILE A 9 5.72 -3.71 2.73
N ILE A 10 4.55 -4.33 2.60
CA ILE A 10 4.09 -5.36 3.54
C ILE A 10 4.97 -6.61 3.44
N LEU A 11 5.28 -7.06 2.22
CA LEU A 11 6.13 -8.24 2.02
C LEU A 11 7.55 -8.03 2.54
N ASP A 12 8.10 -6.83 2.38
CA ASP A 12 9.42 -6.50 2.92
C ASP A 12 9.44 -6.68 4.44
N LEU A 13 8.40 -6.22 5.13
CA LEU A 13 8.29 -6.40 6.56
C LEU A 13 8.15 -7.87 6.96
N LEU A 14 7.22 -8.59 6.32
CA LEU A 14 6.92 -9.98 6.68
C LEU A 14 8.06 -10.94 6.39
N LEU A 15 8.83 -10.68 5.33
CA LEU A 15 9.92 -11.55 4.87
C LEU A 15 11.31 -11.01 5.20
N GLU A 16 11.38 -9.90 5.94
CA GLU A 16 12.62 -9.22 6.31
C GLU A 16 13.54 -8.97 5.11
N ARG A 17 12.95 -8.48 4.01
CA ARG A 17 13.71 -8.08 2.83
C ARG A 17 14.44 -6.76 3.06
N ASP A 18 15.31 -6.38 2.13
CA ASP A 18 15.99 -5.08 2.16
C ASP A 18 14.97 -3.94 2.31
N GLY A 19 15.23 -3.03 3.23
CA GLY A 19 14.33 -1.91 3.52
C GLY A 19 13.23 -2.21 4.55
N TYR A 20 13.14 -3.43 5.09
CA TYR A 20 12.09 -3.80 6.05
C TYR A 20 12.09 -2.94 7.32
N LYS A 21 13.23 -2.38 7.69
CA LYS A 21 13.34 -1.52 8.88
C LYS A 21 12.52 -0.24 8.74
N ASP A 22 12.49 0.36 7.55
CA ASP A 22 11.65 1.52 7.29
C ASP A 22 10.17 1.16 7.35
N SER A 23 9.81 0.00 6.78
CA SER A 23 8.43 -0.52 6.90
C SER A 23 8.04 -0.74 8.37
N ALA A 24 8.94 -1.31 9.17
CA ALA A 24 8.71 -1.51 10.61
C ALA A 24 8.51 -0.18 11.36
N LEU A 25 9.27 0.86 10.99
CA LEU A 25 9.11 2.19 11.59
C LEU A 25 7.74 2.79 11.27
N ILE A 26 7.19 2.56 10.08
CA ILE A 26 5.85 3.03 9.73
C ILE A 26 4.79 2.35 10.63
N PHE A 27 4.92 1.05 10.88
CA PHE A 27 4.04 0.33 11.82
C PHE A 27 4.20 0.84 13.25
N GLN A 28 5.42 1.13 13.67
CA GLN A 28 5.67 1.74 14.98
C GLN A 28 4.97 3.11 15.11
N MET A 29 5.01 3.93 14.07
CA MET A 29 4.31 5.22 14.08
C MET A 29 2.79 5.05 14.24
N GLN A 30 2.21 3.98 13.68
CA GLN A 30 0.81 3.66 13.93
C GLN A 30 0.56 3.28 15.38
N GLU A 31 1.42 2.46 15.98
CA GLU A 31 1.31 2.10 17.41
C GLU A 31 1.39 3.33 18.32
N GLU A 32 2.17 4.33 17.91
CA GLU A 32 2.28 5.60 18.61
C GLU A 32 1.12 6.56 18.34
N GLY A 33 0.14 6.14 17.53
CA GLY A 33 -1.04 6.95 17.20
C GLY A 33 -0.80 8.09 16.23
N LYS A 34 0.33 8.11 15.54
CA LYS A 34 0.70 9.19 14.61
C LYS A 34 0.03 9.07 13.25
N LEU A 35 -0.31 7.86 12.85
CA LEU A 35 -0.92 7.58 11.55
C LEU A 35 -1.80 6.33 11.60
N GLN A 36 -2.59 6.14 10.55
CA GLN A 36 -3.35 4.93 10.31
C GLN A 36 -2.89 4.30 9.00
N ILE A 37 -2.51 3.02 9.05
CA ILE A 37 -2.10 2.26 7.87
C ILE A 37 -3.33 1.71 7.16
N CYS A 38 -3.36 1.91 5.85
CA CYS A 38 -4.36 1.36 4.94
C CYS A 38 -3.69 0.48 3.89
N VAL A 39 -4.35 -0.58 3.50
CA VAL A 39 -3.96 -1.44 2.37
C VAL A 39 -5.19 -1.74 1.53
N SER A 40 -4.99 -2.08 0.26
CA SER A 40 -6.12 -2.53 -0.57
C SER A 40 -6.43 -4.01 -0.34
N LEU A 41 -7.64 -4.41 -0.70
CA LEU A 41 -8.01 -5.82 -0.75
C LEU A 41 -7.06 -6.60 -1.69
N LEU A 42 -6.68 -6.00 -2.83
CA LEU A 42 -5.71 -6.60 -3.76
C LEU A 42 -4.36 -6.86 -3.07
N THR A 43 -3.85 -5.92 -2.29
CA THR A 43 -2.62 -6.11 -1.52
C THR A 43 -2.73 -7.30 -0.56
N MET A 44 -3.83 -7.44 0.15
CA MET A 44 -4.03 -8.59 1.06
C MET A 44 -4.00 -9.92 0.31
N VAL A 45 -4.62 -9.99 -0.86
CA VAL A 45 -4.61 -11.20 -1.70
C VAL A 45 -3.21 -11.52 -2.22
N ASN A 46 -2.50 -10.50 -2.73
CA ASN A 46 -1.13 -10.67 -3.25
C ASN A 46 -0.15 -11.08 -2.13
N VAL A 47 -0.25 -10.46 -0.97
CA VAL A 47 0.57 -10.80 0.21
C VAL A 47 0.29 -12.24 0.63
N ALA A 48 -0.98 -12.64 0.71
CA ALA A 48 -1.36 -14.01 1.06
C ALA A 48 -0.71 -15.02 0.12
N TYR A 49 -0.78 -14.78 -1.18
CA TYR A 49 -0.24 -15.67 -2.20
C TYR A 49 1.29 -15.84 -2.07
N VAL A 50 2.02 -14.75 -1.96
CA VAL A 50 3.49 -14.78 -1.89
C VAL A 50 3.96 -15.32 -0.53
N TYR A 51 3.39 -14.85 0.55
CA TYR A 51 3.80 -15.23 1.91
C TYR A 51 3.56 -16.71 2.18
N LYS A 52 2.41 -17.23 1.77
CA LYS A 52 2.06 -18.64 1.88
C LYS A 52 3.09 -19.56 1.23
N LYS A 53 3.61 -19.18 0.07
CA LYS A 53 4.67 -19.97 -0.62
C LYS A 53 5.96 -20.04 0.19
N THR A 54 6.25 -19.04 0.98
CA THR A 54 7.50 -18.95 1.74
C THR A 54 7.42 -19.64 3.09
N VAL A 55 6.33 -19.43 3.86
CA VAL A 55 6.22 -19.86 5.26
C VAL A 55 5.23 -21.00 5.48
N GLY A 56 4.45 -21.38 4.44
CA GLY A 56 3.40 -22.40 4.54
C GLY A 56 2.05 -21.86 5.00
N ASN A 57 1.01 -22.68 4.84
CA ASN A 57 -0.38 -22.25 4.98
C ASN A 57 -0.75 -21.79 6.41
N ASN A 58 -0.34 -22.56 7.41
CA ASN A 58 -0.77 -22.31 8.81
C ASN A 58 -0.16 -21.01 9.34
N MET A 59 1.14 -20.81 9.11
CA MET A 59 1.83 -19.60 9.56
C MET A 59 1.34 -18.38 8.79
N ALA A 60 1.14 -18.52 7.48
CA ALA A 60 0.62 -17.44 6.65
C ALA A 60 -0.78 -17.00 7.12
N ALA A 61 -1.68 -17.95 7.36
CA ALA A 61 -3.04 -17.66 7.82
C ALA A 61 -3.04 -16.90 9.15
N ALA A 62 -2.23 -17.35 10.13
CA ALA A 62 -2.14 -16.71 11.44
C ALA A 62 -1.60 -15.27 11.33
N ASN A 63 -0.52 -15.07 10.57
CA ASN A 63 0.11 -13.76 10.44
C ASN A 63 -0.74 -12.79 9.60
N LEU A 64 -1.45 -13.29 8.59
CA LEU A 64 -2.37 -12.47 7.80
C LEU A 64 -3.58 -12.03 8.63
N LYS A 65 -4.09 -12.90 9.47
CA LYS A 65 -5.17 -12.56 10.42
C LYS A 65 -4.71 -11.45 11.38
N TYR A 66 -3.50 -11.57 11.90
CA TYR A 66 -2.93 -10.54 12.77
C TYR A 66 -2.73 -9.22 12.01
N LEU A 67 -2.14 -9.27 10.81
CA LEU A 67 -1.97 -8.08 9.96
C LEU A 67 -3.31 -7.39 9.68
N SER A 68 -4.35 -8.15 9.33
CA SER A 68 -5.67 -7.58 9.03
C SER A 68 -6.30 -6.89 10.25
N SER A 69 -5.89 -7.25 11.46
CA SER A 69 -6.34 -6.56 12.68
C SER A 69 -5.62 -5.24 12.94
N LEU A 70 -4.43 -5.06 12.36
CA LEU A 70 -3.61 -3.86 12.54
C LEU A 70 -3.90 -2.76 11.53
N VAL A 71 -4.35 -3.12 10.33
CA VAL A 71 -4.50 -2.19 9.20
C VAL A 71 -5.97 -2.07 8.78
N GLU A 72 -6.30 -0.93 8.17
CA GLU A 72 -7.58 -0.77 7.49
C GLU A 72 -7.48 -1.37 6.09
N VAL A 73 -8.28 -2.39 5.80
CA VAL A 73 -8.35 -2.97 4.46
C VAL A 73 -9.41 -2.22 3.65
N LEU A 74 -8.95 -1.48 2.65
CA LEU A 74 -9.83 -0.69 1.79
C LEU A 74 -10.50 -1.57 0.73
N PRO A 75 -11.80 -1.40 0.50
CA PRO A 75 -12.51 -2.16 -0.53
C PRO A 75 -12.07 -1.76 -1.94
N MET A 76 -12.19 -2.69 -2.86
CA MET A 76 -12.02 -2.45 -4.29
C MET A 76 -13.29 -2.86 -5.03
N ASN A 77 -13.63 -2.14 -6.08
CA ASN A 77 -14.86 -2.34 -6.83
C ASN A 77 -14.69 -2.08 -8.33
N GLY A 78 -15.78 -2.35 -9.10
CA GLY A 78 -15.76 -2.20 -10.54
C GLY A 78 -15.61 -0.76 -11.02
N GLU A 79 -16.09 0.23 -10.25
CA GLU A 79 -15.89 1.64 -10.60
C GLU A 79 -14.43 2.04 -10.55
N GLN A 80 -13.71 1.61 -9.53
CA GLN A 80 -12.26 1.84 -9.42
C GLN A 80 -11.51 1.21 -10.59
N LEU A 81 -11.90 0.00 -10.98
CA LEU A 81 -11.35 -0.66 -12.15
C LEU A 81 -11.57 0.17 -13.41
N GLN A 82 -12.78 0.68 -13.64
CA GLN A 82 -13.09 1.50 -14.80
C GLN A 82 -12.31 2.82 -14.79
N GLN A 83 -12.19 3.47 -13.63
CA GLN A 83 -11.38 4.67 -13.48
C GLN A 83 -9.91 4.41 -13.81
N ALA A 84 -9.36 3.31 -13.31
CA ALA A 84 -7.98 2.92 -13.57
C ALA A 84 -7.74 2.64 -15.06
N LEU A 85 -8.69 2.02 -15.74
CA LEU A 85 -8.60 1.74 -17.18
C LEU A 85 -8.62 3.00 -18.04
N LEU A 86 -9.23 4.08 -17.56
CA LEU A 86 -9.24 5.38 -18.25
C LEU A 86 -7.97 6.19 -18.02
N MET A 87 -7.19 5.85 -17.01
CA MET A 87 -5.94 6.54 -16.68
C MET A 87 -4.78 5.91 -17.45
N GLU A 88 -3.86 6.74 -17.92
CA GLU A 88 -2.65 6.28 -18.57
C GLU A 88 -1.52 6.14 -17.56
N GLY A 89 -0.80 5.04 -17.63
CA GLY A 89 0.36 4.75 -16.79
C GLY A 89 1.03 3.46 -17.21
N LYS A 90 2.25 3.22 -16.74
CA LYS A 90 3.04 2.04 -17.13
C LYS A 90 2.55 0.75 -16.50
N ASP A 91 2.03 0.82 -15.29
CA ASP A 91 1.61 -0.36 -14.52
C ASP A 91 0.16 -0.18 -14.07
N PHE A 92 -0.70 -1.04 -14.59
CA PHE A 92 -2.13 -1.01 -14.29
C PHE A 92 -2.40 -1.28 -12.80
N GLU A 93 -1.67 -2.20 -12.19
CA GLU A 93 -1.82 -2.50 -10.77
C GLU A 93 -1.50 -1.28 -9.91
N ASP A 94 -0.43 -0.55 -10.22
CA ASP A 94 -0.05 0.67 -9.51
C ASP A 94 -1.14 1.75 -9.63
N ILE A 95 -1.72 1.90 -10.83
CA ILE A 95 -2.83 2.84 -11.06
C ILE A 95 -4.03 2.46 -10.20
N LEU A 96 -4.41 1.19 -10.20
CA LEU A 96 -5.55 0.70 -9.41
C LEU A 96 -5.32 0.89 -7.90
N GLN A 97 -4.09 0.64 -7.42
CA GLN A 97 -3.71 0.92 -6.04
C GLN A 97 -3.87 2.40 -5.70
N CYS A 98 -3.44 3.28 -6.60
CA CYS A 98 -3.55 4.73 -6.40
C CYS A 98 -5.00 5.19 -6.36
N VAL A 99 -5.86 4.66 -7.23
CA VAL A 99 -7.30 4.93 -7.22
C VAL A 99 -7.93 4.47 -5.90
N CYS A 100 -7.58 3.28 -5.45
CA CYS A 100 -8.05 2.74 -4.17
C CYS A 100 -7.64 3.64 -3.00
N ALA A 101 -6.38 4.06 -2.97
CA ALA A 101 -5.87 4.96 -1.93
C ALA A 101 -6.58 6.32 -1.94
N ALA A 102 -6.85 6.87 -3.12
CA ALA A 102 -7.57 8.13 -3.26
C ALA A 102 -9.01 8.02 -2.76
N ASP A 103 -9.73 6.95 -3.12
CA ASP A 103 -11.09 6.70 -2.64
C ASP A 103 -11.13 6.52 -1.11
N GLY A 104 -10.08 5.93 -0.55
CA GLY A 104 -9.93 5.79 0.90
C GLY A 104 -9.49 7.06 1.62
N ALA A 105 -9.33 8.17 0.91
CA ALA A 105 -8.85 9.46 1.43
C ALA A 105 -7.48 9.34 2.11
N CYS A 106 -6.60 8.53 1.54
CA CYS A 106 -5.23 8.41 2.04
C CYS A 106 -4.38 9.63 1.66
N ASP A 107 -3.59 10.10 2.62
CA ASP A 107 -2.70 11.25 2.42
C ASP A 107 -1.43 10.85 1.67
N TYR A 108 -0.94 9.64 1.90
CA TYR A 108 0.29 9.12 1.31
C TYR A 108 0.07 7.72 0.74
N LEU A 109 0.80 7.43 -0.34
CA LEU A 109 0.98 6.08 -0.88
C LEU A 109 2.47 5.74 -0.83
N ILE A 110 2.83 4.73 -0.06
CA ILE A 110 4.22 4.32 0.13
C ILE A 110 4.52 3.11 -0.76
N THR A 111 5.52 3.26 -1.61
CA THR A 111 5.92 2.24 -2.57
C THR A 111 7.43 2.28 -2.80
N ARG A 112 8.03 1.13 -3.13
CA ARG A 112 9.45 1.08 -3.54
C ARG A 112 9.68 1.66 -4.94
N ASN A 113 8.61 1.75 -5.73
CA ASN A 113 8.65 2.19 -7.13
C ASN A 113 8.21 3.65 -7.29
N ASP A 114 8.42 4.49 -6.29
CA ASP A 114 7.96 5.89 -6.28
C ASP A 114 8.41 6.67 -7.51
N LYS A 115 9.64 6.42 -8.00
CA LYS A 115 10.19 7.08 -9.19
C LYS A 115 9.56 6.60 -10.51
N HIS A 116 8.98 5.40 -10.52
CA HIS A 116 8.35 4.79 -11.68
C HIS A 116 6.82 4.85 -11.63
N PHE A 117 6.28 5.41 -10.56
CA PHE A 117 4.85 5.54 -10.33
C PHE A 117 4.32 6.72 -11.14
N ASN A 118 4.17 6.50 -12.44
CA ASN A 118 3.80 7.55 -13.38
C ASN A 118 2.34 7.42 -13.77
N ILE A 119 1.51 8.30 -13.23
CA ILE A 119 0.08 8.37 -13.53
C ILE A 119 -0.20 9.63 -14.31
N ASN A 120 -1.00 9.52 -15.37
CA ASN A 120 -1.43 10.68 -16.13
C ASN A 120 -2.32 11.59 -15.28
N LYS A 121 -1.74 12.72 -14.85
CA LYS A 121 -2.42 13.70 -14.00
C LYS A 121 -3.60 14.40 -14.71
N GLY A 122 -3.69 14.31 -16.04
CA GLY A 122 -4.78 14.93 -16.81
C GLY A 122 -6.15 14.37 -16.47
N LEU A 123 -6.26 13.05 -16.36
CA LEU A 123 -7.49 12.36 -15.95
C LEU A 123 -7.68 12.34 -14.43
N ALA A 124 -6.59 12.45 -13.69
CA ALA A 124 -6.57 12.47 -12.23
C ALA A 124 -6.97 13.83 -11.63
N LYS A 125 -7.18 14.87 -12.42
CA LYS A 125 -7.50 16.22 -11.93
C LYS A 125 -8.78 16.29 -11.08
N LYS A 126 -9.67 15.31 -11.19
CA LYS A 126 -10.91 15.23 -10.42
C LYS A 126 -10.74 14.38 -9.14
N MET A 127 -9.60 13.72 -8.96
CA MET A 127 -9.31 12.89 -7.80
C MET A 127 -8.22 13.55 -6.96
N LEU A 128 -8.40 13.56 -5.65
CA LEU A 128 -7.36 13.95 -4.72
C LEU A 128 -6.42 12.76 -4.51
N LEU A 129 -5.36 12.69 -5.32
CA LEU A 129 -4.38 11.61 -5.25
C LEU A 129 -3.48 11.75 -4.02
N PRO A 130 -3.09 10.62 -3.41
CA PRO A 130 -2.13 10.64 -2.32
C PRO A 130 -0.75 11.08 -2.82
N LYS A 131 0.06 11.60 -1.91
CA LYS A 131 1.47 11.87 -2.20
C LYS A 131 2.24 10.56 -2.21
N ILE A 132 2.95 10.29 -3.31
CA ILE A 132 3.68 9.04 -3.51
C ILE A 132 5.12 9.20 -3.02
N MET A 133 5.55 8.31 -2.12
CA MET A 133 6.88 8.37 -1.50
C MET A 133 7.45 6.96 -1.30
N SER A 134 8.79 6.88 -1.26
CA SER A 134 9.46 5.67 -0.78
C SER A 134 9.37 5.56 0.74
N PRO A 135 9.52 4.34 1.32
CA PRO A 135 9.51 4.18 2.77
C PRO A 135 10.56 5.07 3.47
N SER A 136 11.79 5.08 2.97
CA SER A 136 12.87 5.88 3.55
C SER A 136 12.60 7.38 3.50
N SER A 137 12.09 7.87 2.39
CA SER A 137 11.73 9.29 2.25
C SER A 137 10.60 9.67 3.19
N PHE A 138 9.59 8.81 3.32
CA PHE A 138 8.47 9.06 4.25
C PHE A 138 8.94 9.10 5.70
N VAL A 139 9.70 8.10 6.14
CA VAL A 139 10.22 8.05 7.52
C VAL A 139 11.09 9.27 7.82
N SER A 140 11.96 9.66 6.88
CA SER A 140 12.82 10.84 7.06
C SER A 140 12.02 12.14 7.16
N SER A 141 10.92 12.27 6.43
CA SER A 141 10.08 13.48 6.43
C SER A 141 9.28 13.65 7.74
N GLU A 142 9.02 12.55 8.45
CA GLU A 142 8.21 12.54 9.67
C GLU A 142 9.05 12.55 10.96
N ASN A 143 10.36 12.50 10.85
CA ASN A 143 11.27 12.60 11.99
C ASN A 143 11.65 14.05 12.32
#